data_c0cbd0d3f057062a38ff5ed203079322
#
_entry.id   c0cbd0d3f057062a38ff5ed203079322
#
_cell.length_a   1.000
_cell.length_b   1.000
_cell.length_c   1.000
_cell.angle_alpha   90.00
_cell.angle_beta   90.00
_cell.angle_gamma   90.00
#
_symmetry.space_group_name_H-M   'P 1'
#
loop_
_entity.id
_entity.type
_entity.pdbx_description
1 polymer ?
#
loop_
_entity_poly.entity_id
_entity_poly.type
_entity_poly.pdbx_seq_one_letter_code
_entity_poly.pdbx_strand_id
1 'polypeptide(L)'
;PDFTTNFVEANLRAIRREMKSAREISPDGAIGFNIMVATKHYDMWVKEAVKAGADIIISGAGLPVSLPEHVEAAYAEMKEDGQEMPARRIKLAPIVSSAKSAMVICKMWDRKCHVAPDLVVIEGPLAGGHLGFSLDQLTAYGADTGDVPATYDQAAYDEEVKAIIKVVGEYGAKYGRHIPVVTAGGIYTHEDVLHQLELGADGVQVGTRFVTTRECDASEAYKQEYIKARKEDIVITKSPVGMPGRAIMNPFLRQIKSGDRPAIKSCFQCLEHCDIRTIPYCITMALVK
;
A
#
# COMPACT_ATOMS: atom_id res chain seq x y z
N PRO A 1 15.92 -7.78 19.57
CA PRO A 1 15.65 -8.82 20.58
C PRO A 1 14.24 -8.71 21.17
N ASP A 2 13.68 -7.49 21.35
CA ASP A 2 12.38 -7.28 21.99
C ASP A 2 11.17 -7.35 21.04
N PHE A 3 11.36 -7.36 19.72
CA PHE A 3 10.28 -7.48 18.72
C PHE A 3 9.37 -8.70 18.95
N THR A 4 9.93 -9.81 19.42
CA THR A 4 9.18 -11.03 19.70
C THR A 4 8.43 -11.00 21.02
N THR A 5 8.80 -10.13 21.95
CA THR A 5 8.21 -10.03 23.30
C THR A 5 7.36 -8.79 23.49
N ASN A 6 7.64 -7.74 22.72
CA ASN A 6 6.90 -6.47 22.79
C ASN A 6 6.72 -5.89 21.37
N PHE A 7 5.94 -6.60 20.56
CA PHE A 7 5.71 -6.28 19.14
C PHE A 7 5.20 -4.85 18.93
N VAL A 8 4.20 -4.42 19.68
CA VAL A 8 3.57 -3.10 19.50
C VAL A 8 4.58 -2.00 19.76
N GLU A 9 5.20 -1.97 20.92
CA GLU A 9 6.19 -0.92 21.25
C GLU A 9 7.41 -0.94 20.35
N ALA A 10 7.86 -2.12 19.91
CA ALA A 10 8.96 -2.25 18.97
C ALA A 10 8.63 -1.57 17.62
N ASN A 11 7.40 -1.72 17.14
CA ASN A 11 6.95 -1.07 15.91
C ASN A 11 6.77 0.46 16.08
N LEU A 12 6.20 0.92 17.20
CA LEU A 12 6.10 2.37 17.47
C LEU A 12 7.49 3.02 17.48
N ARG A 13 8.47 2.41 18.15
CA ARG A 13 9.86 2.89 18.12
C ARG A 13 10.46 2.86 16.72
N ALA A 14 10.13 1.84 15.92
CA ALA A 14 10.60 1.75 14.53
C ALA A 14 10.05 2.90 13.69
N ILE A 15 8.74 3.20 13.79
CA ILE A 15 8.13 4.34 13.08
C ILE A 15 8.87 5.64 13.39
N ARG A 16 9.10 5.93 14.68
CA ARG A 16 9.85 7.14 15.10
C ARG A 16 11.27 7.18 14.53
N ARG A 17 11.98 6.05 14.61
CA ARG A 17 13.37 5.94 14.15
C ARG A 17 13.46 6.10 12.64
N GLU A 18 12.64 5.40 11.89
CA GLU A 18 12.66 5.46 10.42
C GLU A 18 12.26 6.85 9.91
N MET A 19 11.26 7.49 10.54
CA MET A 19 10.90 8.86 10.22
C MET A 19 12.06 9.83 10.44
N LYS A 20 12.77 9.72 11.59
CA LYS A 20 13.95 10.52 11.89
C LYS A 20 15.05 10.29 10.85
N SER A 21 15.40 9.05 10.56
CA SER A 21 16.44 8.71 9.59
C SER A 21 16.10 9.22 8.18
N ALA A 22 14.85 9.06 7.75
CA ALA A 22 14.40 9.56 6.46
C ALA A 22 14.49 11.10 6.39
N ARG A 23 14.12 11.79 7.46
CA ARG A 23 14.20 13.25 7.54
C ARG A 23 15.66 13.77 7.55
N GLU A 24 16.59 13.03 8.15
CA GLU A 24 18.03 13.33 8.09
C GLU A 24 18.58 13.22 6.66
N ILE A 25 18.10 12.22 5.89
CA ILE A 25 18.50 12.03 4.48
C ILE A 25 17.84 13.06 3.56
N SER A 26 16.58 13.39 3.81
CA SER A 26 15.76 14.28 2.98
C SER A 26 15.07 15.35 3.84
N PRO A 27 15.80 16.39 4.26
CA PRO A 27 15.27 17.41 5.18
C PRO A 27 14.03 18.13 4.65
N ASP A 28 14.01 18.44 3.36
CA ASP A 28 12.98 19.22 2.68
C ASP A 28 12.00 18.36 1.86
N GLY A 29 12.25 17.05 1.77
CA GLY A 29 11.42 16.11 1.01
C GLY A 29 10.11 15.76 1.72
N ALA A 30 9.08 15.41 0.95
CA ALA A 30 7.86 14.85 1.52
C ALA A 30 8.10 13.39 1.91
N ILE A 31 7.94 13.08 3.19
CA ILE A 31 8.15 11.75 3.76
C ILE A 31 6.81 11.19 4.23
N GLY A 32 6.50 9.97 3.83
CA GLY A 32 5.25 9.32 4.17
C GLY A 32 5.38 7.87 4.58
N PHE A 33 4.32 7.38 5.23
CA PHE A 33 4.16 5.97 5.54
C PHE A 33 3.05 5.36 4.69
N ASN A 34 3.30 4.17 4.17
CA ASN A 34 2.25 3.31 3.64
C ASN A 34 1.78 2.37 4.76
N ILE A 35 0.51 2.49 5.18
CA ILE A 35 -0.04 1.73 6.30
C ILE A 35 -1.24 0.92 5.80
N MET A 36 -1.15 -0.42 5.93
CA MET A 36 -2.23 -1.32 5.54
C MET A 36 -3.38 -1.28 6.56
N VAL A 37 -4.61 -1.09 6.09
CA VAL A 37 -5.83 -1.18 6.92
C VAL A 37 -5.96 -2.54 7.59
N ALA A 38 -5.54 -3.61 6.93
CA ALA A 38 -5.60 -4.98 7.43
C ALA A 38 -4.67 -5.29 8.62
N THR A 39 -3.83 -4.35 9.03
CA THR A 39 -2.96 -4.55 10.20
C THR A 39 -3.73 -4.37 11.51
N LYS A 40 -3.47 -5.23 12.50
CA LYS A 40 -3.91 -4.96 13.88
C LYS A 40 -3.29 -3.66 14.37
N HIS A 41 -4.03 -2.95 15.21
CA HIS A 41 -3.60 -1.65 15.76
C HIS A 41 -3.37 -0.58 14.68
N TYR A 42 -4.14 -0.66 13.57
CA TYR A 42 -4.08 0.32 12.48
C TYR A 42 -4.15 1.76 12.98
N ASP A 43 -5.06 2.04 13.91
CA ASP A 43 -5.21 3.32 14.59
C ASP A 43 -3.92 3.79 15.28
N MET A 44 -3.22 2.88 15.97
CA MET A 44 -1.97 3.18 16.67
C MET A 44 -0.85 3.52 15.69
N TRP A 45 -0.75 2.79 14.59
CA TRP A 45 0.26 3.07 13.55
C TRP A 45 0.02 4.41 12.89
N VAL A 46 -1.24 4.74 12.56
CA VAL A 46 -1.63 6.05 12.02
C VAL A 46 -1.27 7.16 12.98
N LYS A 47 -1.69 7.05 14.25
CA LYS A 47 -1.40 8.06 15.29
C LYS A 47 0.10 8.26 15.47
N GLU A 48 0.87 7.18 15.50
CA GLU A 48 2.32 7.27 15.67
C GLU A 48 3.00 7.93 14.45
N ALA A 49 2.55 7.64 13.23
CA ALA A 49 3.06 8.31 12.03
C ALA A 49 2.79 9.82 12.06
N VAL A 50 1.61 10.25 12.53
CA VAL A 50 1.28 11.68 12.74
C VAL A 50 2.22 12.30 13.78
N LYS A 51 2.36 11.67 14.95
CA LYS A 51 3.21 12.13 16.06
C LYS A 51 4.70 12.18 15.68
N ALA A 52 5.15 11.26 14.81
CA ALA A 52 6.51 11.25 14.29
C ALA A 52 6.79 12.34 13.23
N GLY A 53 5.76 13.10 12.78
CA GLY A 53 5.92 14.21 11.85
C GLY A 53 5.96 13.79 10.38
N ALA A 54 5.26 12.72 9.99
CA ALA A 54 5.10 12.35 8.60
C ALA A 54 4.31 13.41 7.82
N ASP A 55 4.66 13.63 6.55
CA ASP A 55 3.99 14.58 5.69
C ASP A 55 2.74 13.99 5.03
N ILE A 56 2.73 12.67 4.82
CA ILE A 56 1.62 11.96 4.15
C ILE A 56 1.45 10.55 4.70
N ILE A 57 0.21 10.09 4.80
CA ILE A 57 -0.13 8.67 4.99
C ILE A 57 -0.83 8.17 3.72
N ILE A 58 -0.25 7.14 3.12
CA ILE A 58 -0.84 6.37 2.04
C ILE A 58 -1.44 5.11 2.66
N SER A 59 -2.71 4.79 2.40
CA SER A 59 -3.36 3.66 3.05
C SER A 59 -4.23 2.85 2.12
N GLY A 60 -4.06 1.53 2.17
CA GLY A 60 -4.76 0.54 1.35
C GLY A 60 -4.79 -0.83 2.02
N ALA A 61 -4.87 -1.90 1.25
CA ALA A 61 -5.14 -3.27 1.73
C ALA A 61 -6.38 -3.33 2.63
N GLY A 62 -7.47 -2.77 2.15
CA GLY A 62 -8.74 -2.49 2.77
C GLY A 62 -9.18 -1.05 2.50
N LEU A 63 -10.40 -0.70 2.90
CA LEU A 63 -10.92 0.66 2.72
C LEU A 63 -10.57 1.52 3.94
N PRO A 64 -9.71 2.56 3.83
CA PRO A 64 -9.25 3.38 4.96
C PRO A 64 -10.31 4.41 5.39
N VAL A 65 -11.55 3.96 5.63
CA VAL A 65 -12.69 4.84 5.92
C VAL A 65 -12.57 5.62 7.22
N SER A 66 -11.79 5.11 8.18
CA SER A 66 -11.54 5.74 9.49
C SER A 66 -10.21 6.51 9.56
N LEU A 67 -9.43 6.56 8.48
CA LEU A 67 -8.12 7.23 8.47
C LEU A 67 -8.18 8.69 8.95
N PRO A 68 -9.12 9.55 8.48
CA PRO A 68 -9.22 10.91 8.98
C PRO A 68 -9.55 10.99 10.48
N GLU A 69 -10.41 10.10 10.98
CA GLU A 69 -10.78 10.04 12.42
C GLU A 69 -9.55 9.73 13.28
N HIS A 70 -8.70 8.78 12.88
CA HIS A 70 -7.48 8.43 13.59
C HIS A 70 -6.44 9.56 13.59
N VAL A 71 -6.35 10.30 12.49
CA VAL A 71 -5.46 11.47 12.39
C VAL A 71 -5.94 12.60 13.30
N GLU A 72 -7.24 12.90 13.33
CA GLU A 72 -7.78 13.90 14.24
C GLU A 72 -7.58 13.50 15.72
N ALA A 73 -7.76 12.21 16.03
CA ALA A 73 -7.49 11.70 17.37
C ALA A 73 -6.02 11.87 17.77
N ALA A 74 -5.07 11.65 16.83
CA ALA A 74 -3.66 11.90 17.11
C ALA A 74 -3.37 13.37 17.43
N TYR A 75 -3.95 14.30 16.68
CA TYR A 75 -3.79 15.73 16.95
C TYR A 75 -4.42 16.15 18.27
N ALA A 76 -5.57 15.55 18.64
CA ALA A 76 -6.17 15.81 19.94
C ALA A 76 -5.27 15.33 21.09
N GLU A 77 -4.73 14.11 21.00
CA GLU A 77 -3.78 13.57 21.98
C GLU A 77 -2.51 14.43 22.10
N MET A 78 -1.92 14.86 20.95
CA MET A 78 -0.74 15.74 20.98
C MET A 78 -1.02 17.05 21.71
N LYS A 79 -2.21 17.63 21.49
CA LYS A 79 -2.60 18.88 22.16
C LYS A 79 -2.80 18.68 23.65
N GLU A 80 -3.44 17.59 24.07
CA GLU A 80 -3.63 17.24 25.48
C GLU A 80 -2.30 17.01 26.21
N ASP A 81 -1.34 16.36 25.53
CA ASP A 81 -0.01 16.09 26.05
C ASP A 81 0.93 17.29 25.99
N GLY A 82 0.48 18.45 25.47
CA GLY A 82 1.30 19.65 25.33
C GLY A 82 2.44 19.50 24.31
N GLN A 83 2.31 18.57 23.37
CA GLN A 83 3.30 18.36 22.33
C GLN A 83 3.23 19.48 21.27
N GLU A 84 4.37 19.76 20.65
CA GLU A 84 4.42 20.72 19.55
C GLU A 84 3.64 20.20 18.34
N MET A 85 2.72 21.03 17.83
CA MET A 85 1.94 20.69 16.65
C MET A 85 2.77 20.86 15.39
N PRO A 86 2.68 19.93 14.41
CA PRO A 86 3.40 20.06 13.16
C PRO A 86 2.97 21.33 12.41
N ALA A 87 3.92 22.02 11.78
CA ALA A 87 3.66 23.24 11.02
C ALA A 87 2.68 23.04 9.85
N ARG A 88 2.58 21.80 9.36
CA ARG A 88 1.65 21.41 8.29
C ARG A 88 0.87 20.18 8.73
N ARG A 89 -0.42 20.16 8.42
CA ARG A 89 -1.23 18.95 8.62
C ARG A 89 -0.79 17.85 7.65
N ILE A 90 -0.76 16.64 8.17
CA ILE A 90 -0.46 15.44 7.37
C ILE A 90 -1.46 15.28 6.23
N LYS A 91 -0.99 14.85 5.08
CA LYS A 91 -1.79 14.57 3.89
C LYS A 91 -2.32 13.15 3.92
N LEU A 92 -3.54 12.94 3.41
CA LEU A 92 -4.21 11.65 3.43
C LEU A 92 -4.43 11.15 1.99
N ALA A 93 -3.85 9.98 1.70
CA ALA A 93 -3.89 9.37 0.39
C ALA A 93 -4.43 7.92 0.45
N PRO A 94 -5.73 7.71 0.19
CA PRO A 94 -6.26 6.36 0.08
C PRO A 94 -5.78 5.68 -1.20
N ILE A 95 -5.58 4.36 -1.14
CA ILE A 95 -5.36 3.51 -2.31
C ILE A 95 -6.71 2.93 -2.73
N VAL A 96 -7.03 3.03 -4.01
CA VAL A 96 -8.26 2.52 -4.61
C VAL A 96 -7.94 1.67 -5.84
N SER A 97 -8.77 0.69 -6.14
CA SER A 97 -8.62 -0.17 -7.33
C SER A 97 -9.82 -0.08 -8.28
N SER A 98 -10.86 0.72 -7.90
CA SER A 98 -12.05 0.89 -8.71
C SER A 98 -12.76 2.22 -8.41
N ALA A 99 -13.55 2.70 -9.37
CA ALA A 99 -14.42 3.87 -9.19
C ALA A 99 -15.40 3.68 -8.01
N LYS A 100 -15.86 2.44 -7.80
CA LYS A 100 -16.72 2.10 -6.65
C LYS A 100 -15.99 2.31 -5.32
N SER A 101 -14.74 1.85 -5.18
CA SER A 101 -13.95 2.05 -3.96
C SER A 101 -13.62 3.52 -3.73
N ALA A 102 -13.25 4.26 -4.78
CA ALA A 102 -13.03 5.71 -4.71
C ALA A 102 -14.28 6.44 -4.21
N MET A 103 -15.44 6.14 -4.80
CA MET A 103 -16.73 6.72 -4.40
C MET A 103 -17.05 6.43 -2.93
N VAL A 104 -16.86 5.18 -2.48
CA VAL A 104 -17.15 4.80 -1.08
C VAL A 104 -16.26 5.58 -0.12
N ILE A 105 -14.94 5.63 -0.37
CA ILE A 105 -14.00 6.34 0.52
C ILE A 105 -14.31 7.83 0.55
N CYS A 106 -14.41 8.50 -0.60
CA CYS A 106 -14.71 9.92 -0.68
C CYS A 106 -16.03 10.26 0.03
N LYS A 107 -17.08 9.45 -0.22
CA LYS A 107 -18.39 9.65 0.42
C LYS A 107 -18.33 9.45 1.95
N MET A 108 -17.59 8.47 2.43
CA MET A 108 -17.48 8.22 3.88
C MET A 108 -16.71 9.33 4.57
N TRP A 109 -15.58 9.77 3.99
CA TRP A 109 -14.80 10.86 4.54
C TRP A 109 -15.57 12.19 4.55
N ASP A 110 -16.27 12.48 3.44
CA ASP A 110 -17.13 13.65 3.33
C ASP A 110 -18.24 13.68 4.39
N ARG A 111 -18.93 12.54 4.58
CA ARG A 111 -20.05 12.47 5.51
C ARG A 111 -19.64 12.48 6.99
N LYS A 112 -18.56 11.80 7.33
CA LYS A 112 -18.15 11.61 8.73
C LYS A 112 -17.22 12.72 9.22
N CYS A 113 -16.31 13.16 8.37
CA CYS A 113 -15.22 14.03 8.78
C CYS A 113 -15.23 15.38 8.04
N HIS A 114 -16.14 15.56 7.06
CA HIS A 114 -16.19 16.75 6.20
C HIS A 114 -14.86 17.06 5.51
N VAL A 115 -14.16 16.01 5.04
CA VAL A 115 -12.91 16.12 4.30
C VAL A 115 -12.97 15.29 3.01
N ALA A 116 -12.10 15.65 2.07
CA ALA A 116 -11.78 14.86 0.88
C ALA A 116 -10.31 14.44 0.92
N PRO A 117 -9.90 13.36 0.20
CA PRO A 117 -8.50 12.98 0.07
C PRO A 117 -7.60 14.13 -0.39
N ASP A 118 -6.38 14.17 0.09
CA ASP A 118 -5.38 15.13 -0.40
C ASP A 118 -4.70 14.65 -1.69
N LEU A 119 -4.70 13.35 -1.91
CA LEU A 119 -4.20 12.64 -3.08
C LEU A 119 -4.91 11.29 -3.14
N VAL A 120 -5.09 10.70 -4.31
CA VAL A 120 -5.60 9.34 -4.47
C VAL A 120 -4.58 8.51 -5.25
N VAL A 121 -4.25 7.33 -4.75
CA VAL A 121 -3.43 6.35 -5.46
C VAL A 121 -4.35 5.30 -6.09
N ILE A 122 -4.25 5.12 -7.41
CA ILE A 122 -4.93 4.05 -8.13
C ILE A 122 -4.00 2.85 -8.22
N GLU A 123 -4.34 1.76 -7.55
CA GLU A 123 -3.63 0.50 -7.69
C GLU A 123 -4.16 -0.27 -8.89
N GLY A 124 -3.30 -0.52 -9.88
CA GLY A 124 -3.63 -1.31 -11.06
C GLY A 124 -3.54 -2.82 -10.84
N PRO A 125 -4.19 -3.61 -11.72
CA PRO A 125 -4.19 -5.06 -11.63
C PRO A 125 -2.81 -5.70 -11.85
N LEU A 126 -1.85 -4.94 -12.37
CA LEU A 126 -0.45 -5.37 -12.55
C LEU A 126 0.45 -5.04 -11.36
N ALA A 127 -0.07 -4.50 -10.28
CA ALA A 127 0.70 -4.20 -9.08
C ALA A 127 1.33 -5.48 -8.47
N GLY A 128 2.44 -5.31 -7.78
CA GLY A 128 3.08 -6.34 -6.97
C GLY A 128 2.54 -6.35 -5.55
N GLY A 129 2.68 -7.47 -4.85
CA GLY A 129 2.15 -7.63 -3.50
C GLY A 129 0.65 -7.88 -3.46
N HIS A 130 -0.01 -7.42 -2.40
CA HIS A 130 -1.46 -7.57 -2.24
C HIS A 130 -2.23 -6.75 -3.28
N LEU A 131 -3.26 -7.35 -3.83
CA LEU A 131 -4.06 -6.73 -4.89
C LEU A 131 -5.47 -6.42 -4.39
N GLY A 132 -5.94 -5.22 -4.64
CA GLY A 132 -7.32 -4.77 -4.36
C GLY A 132 -8.36 -5.32 -5.34
N PHE A 133 -8.06 -6.43 -6.02
CA PHE A 133 -8.90 -7.10 -7.01
C PHE A 133 -9.25 -8.51 -6.54
N SER A 134 -10.40 -9.04 -6.94
CA SER A 134 -10.69 -10.48 -6.85
C SER A 134 -9.96 -11.24 -7.97
N LEU A 135 -9.84 -12.56 -7.83
CA LEU A 135 -9.30 -13.41 -8.92
C LEU A 135 -10.10 -13.24 -10.22
N ASP A 136 -11.43 -13.22 -10.12
CA ASP A 136 -12.30 -13.05 -11.30
C ASP A 136 -12.05 -11.70 -12.01
N GLN A 137 -11.81 -10.63 -11.24
CA GLN A 137 -11.47 -9.33 -11.81
C GLN A 137 -10.08 -9.34 -12.48
N LEU A 138 -9.09 -10.01 -11.87
CA LEU A 138 -7.77 -10.18 -12.48
C LEU A 138 -7.85 -10.96 -13.78
N THR A 139 -8.63 -12.05 -13.80
CA THR A 139 -8.87 -12.85 -15.02
C THR A 139 -9.60 -12.02 -16.08
N ALA A 140 -10.60 -11.22 -15.69
CA ALA A 140 -11.32 -10.36 -16.63
C ALA A 140 -10.42 -9.32 -17.31
N TYR A 141 -9.38 -8.81 -16.60
CA TYR A 141 -8.36 -7.95 -17.21
C TYR A 141 -7.22 -8.71 -17.87
N GLY A 142 -7.22 -10.06 -17.86
CA GLY A 142 -6.08 -10.87 -18.34
C GLY A 142 -4.80 -10.66 -17.53
N ALA A 143 -4.92 -10.29 -16.26
CA ALA A 143 -3.82 -9.94 -15.36
C ALA A 143 -3.51 -11.04 -14.32
N ASP A 144 -4.09 -12.23 -14.45
CA ASP A 144 -3.96 -13.35 -13.52
C ASP A 144 -2.77 -14.29 -13.82
N THR A 145 -2.03 -14.03 -14.90
CA THR A 145 -0.87 -14.81 -15.32
C THR A 145 0.41 -13.97 -15.32
N GLY A 146 1.57 -14.62 -15.46
CA GLY A 146 2.85 -13.93 -15.68
C GLY A 146 3.05 -13.43 -17.12
N ASP A 147 2.27 -13.93 -18.09
CA ASP A 147 2.35 -13.51 -19.50
C ASP A 147 1.43 -12.30 -19.79
N VAL A 148 1.49 -11.34 -18.91
CA VAL A 148 0.69 -10.12 -18.92
C VAL A 148 0.68 -9.40 -20.28
N PRO A 149 1.80 -9.19 -21.01
CA PRO A 149 1.76 -8.47 -22.28
C PRO A 149 0.88 -9.11 -23.36
N ALA A 150 0.64 -10.42 -23.27
CA ALA A 150 -0.15 -11.15 -24.25
C ALA A 150 -1.65 -11.21 -23.93
N THR A 151 -2.01 -11.07 -22.68
CA THR A 151 -3.39 -11.31 -22.19
C THR A 151 -4.06 -10.08 -21.58
N TYR A 152 -3.30 -9.05 -21.23
CA TYR A 152 -3.79 -7.90 -20.49
C TYR A 152 -4.61 -6.95 -21.36
N ASP A 153 -5.85 -6.70 -20.94
CA ASP A 153 -6.74 -5.72 -21.57
C ASP A 153 -6.49 -4.32 -21.01
N GLN A 154 -5.47 -3.65 -21.56
CA GLN A 154 -5.11 -2.29 -21.19
C GLN A 154 -6.28 -1.31 -21.39
N ALA A 155 -7.03 -1.46 -22.51
CA ALA A 155 -8.09 -0.54 -22.85
C ALA A 155 -9.26 -0.61 -21.83
N ALA A 156 -9.63 -1.82 -21.41
CA ALA A 156 -10.65 -1.99 -20.38
C ALA A 156 -10.24 -1.39 -19.04
N TYR A 157 -8.94 -1.52 -18.66
CA TYR A 157 -8.45 -0.92 -17.43
C TYR A 157 -8.33 0.61 -17.52
N ASP A 158 -7.97 1.16 -18.67
CA ASP A 158 -7.89 2.61 -18.91
C ASP A 158 -9.25 3.28 -18.67
N GLU A 159 -10.36 2.63 -19.03
CA GLU A 159 -11.70 3.16 -18.74
C GLU A 159 -11.98 3.19 -17.23
N GLU A 160 -11.51 2.20 -16.47
CA GLU A 160 -11.63 2.22 -15.00
C GLU A 160 -10.79 3.36 -14.38
N VAL A 161 -9.56 3.58 -14.87
CA VAL A 161 -8.71 4.71 -14.44
C VAL A 161 -9.42 6.05 -14.67
N LYS A 162 -9.96 6.27 -15.88
CA LYS A 162 -10.73 7.48 -16.21
C LYS A 162 -11.96 7.65 -15.30
N ALA A 163 -12.67 6.55 -15.02
CA ALA A 163 -13.82 6.58 -14.12
C ALA A 163 -13.44 6.96 -12.69
N ILE A 164 -12.29 6.46 -12.18
CA ILE A 164 -11.78 6.86 -10.87
C ILE A 164 -11.40 8.34 -10.86
N ILE A 165 -10.66 8.82 -11.86
CA ILE A 165 -10.26 10.23 -11.99
C ILE A 165 -11.50 11.13 -11.98
N LYS A 166 -12.55 10.76 -12.70
CA LYS A 166 -13.82 11.49 -12.71
C LYS A 166 -14.44 11.58 -11.31
N VAL A 167 -14.56 10.46 -10.61
CA VAL A 167 -15.10 10.44 -9.23
C VAL A 167 -14.29 11.34 -8.31
N VAL A 168 -12.96 11.27 -8.36
CA VAL A 168 -12.07 12.10 -7.53
C VAL A 168 -12.23 13.58 -7.90
N GLY A 169 -12.34 13.90 -9.19
CA GLY A 169 -12.57 15.26 -9.69
C GLY A 169 -13.88 15.88 -9.21
N GLU A 170 -14.97 15.09 -9.11
CA GLU A 170 -16.24 15.55 -8.56
C GLU A 170 -16.11 15.99 -7.09
N TYR A 171 -15.36 15.23 -6.27
CA TYR A 171 -15.07 15.62 -4.90
C TYR A 171 -14.09 16.80 -4.82
N GLY A 172 -13.12 16.86 -5.73
CA GLY A 172 -12.24 18.02 -5.86
C GLY A 172 -13.04 19.31 -6.11
N ALA A 173 -13.97 19.29 -7.05
CA ALA A 173 -14.86 20.40 -7.34
C ALA A 173 -15.73 20.77 -6.12
N LYS A 174 -16.29 19.76 -5.42
CA LYS A 174 -17.07 19.99 -4.19
C LYS A 174 -16.29 20.72 -3.10
N TYR A 175 -14.98 20.40 -2.96
CA TYR A 175 -14.10 21.01 -1.96
C TYR A 175 -13.29 22.21 -2.48
N GLY A 176 -13.56 22.66 -3.71
CA GLY A 176 -12.92 23.83 -4.31
C GLY A 176 -11.41 23.68 -4.54
N ARG A 177 -10.92 22.44 -4.73
CA ARG A 177 -9.49 22.17 -4.95
C ARG A 177 -9.28 21.00 -5.90
N HIS A 178 -8.15 20.99 -6.58
CA HIS A 178 -7.69 19.82 -7.31
C HIS A 178 -7.22 18.73 -6.31
N ILE A 179 -7.66 17.50 -6.52
CA ILE A 179 -7.19 16.32 -5.80
C ILE A 179 -6.31 15.53 -6.76
N PRO A 180 -4.98 15.52 -6.61
CA PRO A 180 -4.11 14.78 -7.49
C PRO A 180 -4.40 13.28 -7.48
N VAL A 181 -4.28 12.65 -8.65
CA VAL A 181 -4.43 11.21 -8.83
C VAL A 181 -3.12 10.64 -9.33
N VAL A 182 -2.61 9.62 -8.63
CA VAL A 182 -1.37 8.91 -8.95
C VAL A 182 -1.70 7.48 -9.28
N THR A 183 -1.28 6.99 -10.44
CA THR A 183 -1.47 5.59 -10.83
C THR A 183 -0.27 4.73 -10.42
N ALA A 184 -0.54 3.47 -10.07
CA ALA A 184 0.45 2.50 -9.61
C ALA A 184 0.19 1.12 -10.19
N GLY A 185 1.25 0.32 -10.33
CA GLY A 185 1.17 -1.07 -10.78
C GLY A 185 1.46 -1.27 -12.26
N GLY A 186 2.53 -2.01 -12.55
CA GLY A 186 2.96 -2.31 -13.92
C GLY A 186 3.69 -1.19 -14.63
N ILE A 187 3.89 -0.05 -14.02
CA ILE A 187 4.55 1.13 -14.63
C ILE A 187 6.06 0.98 -14.48
N TYR A 188 6.76 0.88 -15.60
CA TYR A 188 8.18 0.60 -15.60
C TYR A 188 8.98 1.44 -16.60
N THR A 189 8.44 1.68 -17.81
CA THR A 189 9.09 2.43 -18.90
C THR A 189 8.64 3.89 -18.91
N HIS A 190 9.30 4.69 -19.74
CA HIS A 190 8.91 6.06 -20.03
C HIS A 190 7.53 6.12 -20.69
N GLU A 191 7.28 5.20 -21.62
CA GLU A 191 6.01 5.07 -22.35
C GLU A 191 4.86 4.76 -21.39
N ASP A 192 5.08 3.88 -20.41
CA ASP A 192 4.08 3.59 -19.37
C ASP A 192 3.72 4.86 -18.60
N VAL A 193 4.71 5.67 -18.23
CA VAL A 193 4.49 6.95 -17.53
C VAL A 193 3.67 7.91 -18.40
N LEU A 194 4.07 8.11 -19.65
CA LEU A 194 3.35 9.01 -20.57
C LEU A 194 1.90 8.56 -20.75
N HIS A 195 1.67 7.26 -20.95
CA HIS A 195 0.32 6.70 -21.07
C HIS A 195 -0.56 7.08 -19.87
N GLN A 196 -0.06 6.95 -18.64
CA GLN A 196 -0.84 7.31 -17.46
C GLN A 196 -1.15 8.82 -17.38
N LEU A 197 -0.19 9.67 -17.76
CA LEU A 197 -0.40 11.11 -17.82
C LEU A 197 -1.42 11.49 -18.91
N GLU A 198 -1.42 10.82 -20.06
CA GLU A 198 -2.41 10.99 -21.13
C GLU A 198 -3.82 10.57 -20.71
N LEU A 199 -3.97 9.60 -19.81
CA LEU A 199 -5.25 9.24 -19.19
C LEU A 199 -5.78 10.31 -18.24
N GLY A 200 -4.94 11.27 -17.84
CA GLY A 200 -5.29 12.36 -16.92
C GLY A 200 -4.80 12.16 -15.50
N ALA A 201 -3.90 11.21 -15.24
CA ALA A 201 -3.22 11.11 -13.95
C ALA A 201 -2.23 12.28 -13.77
N ASP A 202 -2.06 12.72 -12.52
CA ASP A 202 -1.11 13.78 -12.16
C ASP A 202 0.31 13.26 -11.95
N GLY A 203 0.46 11.94 -11.81
CA GLY A 203 1.74 11.28 -11.57
C GLY A 203 1.62 9.77 -11.51
N VAL A 204 2.76 9.14 -11.23
CA VAL A 204 2.86 7.68 -11.12
C VAL A 204 3.57 7.27 -9.84
N GLN A 205 3.21 6.12 -9.30
CA GLN A 205 3.93 5.45 -8.21
C GLN A 205 4.68 4.25 -8.77
N VAL A 206 5.99 4.22 -8.56
CA VAL A 206 6.88 3.17 -9.06
C VAL A 206 7.56 2.48 -7.88
N GLY A 207 7.52 1.16 -7.85
CA GLY A 207 8.12 0.36 -6.79
C GLY A 207 9.29 -0.51 -7.29
N THR A 208 8.99 -1.53 -8.10
CA THR A 208 9.92 -2.58 -8.52
C THR A 208 11.21 -2.02 -9.16
N ARG A 209 11.11 -0.93 -9.91
CA ARG A 209 12.26 -0.30 -10.55
C ARG A 209 13.31 0.20 -9.56
N PHE A 210 12.88 0.62 -8.36
CA PHE A 210 13.78 1.08 -7.31
C PHE A 210 14.34 -0.04 -6.44
N VAL A 211 13.70 -1.22 -6.39
CA VAL A 211 14.17 -2.35 -5.59
C VAL A 211 15.58 -2.78 -5.98
N THR A 212 15.94 -2.73 -7.28
CA THR A 212 17.24 -3.18 -7.79
C THR A 212 18.31 -2.11 -7.79
N THR A 213 18.03 -0.92 -7.24
CA THR A 213 19.00 0.17 -7.12
C THR A 213 19.98 -0.05 -5.96
N ARG A 214 21.08 0.71 -5.97
CA ARG A 214 22.06 0.69 -4.87
C ARG A 214 21.49 1.31 -3.60
N GLU A 215 20.64 2.32 -3.75
CA GLU A 215 20.02 3.10 -2.68
C GLU A 215 18.97 2.29 -1.91
N CYS A 216 18.39 1.26 -2.53
CA CYS A 216 17.48 0.36 -1.82
C CYS A 216 18.24 -0.42 -0.74
N ASP A 217 17.75 -0.39 0.49
CA ASP A 217 18.34 -1.05 1.66
C ASP A 217 18.02 -2.54 1.77
N ALA A 218 17.26 -3.09 0.81
CA ALA A 218 17.01 -4.53 0.73
C ALA A 218 18.32 -5.32 0.56
N SER A 219 18.35 -6.53 1.11
CA SER A 219 19.52 -7.40 0.97
C SER A 219 19.84 -7.69 -0.51
N GLU A 220 21.12 -7.92 -0.81
CA GLU A 220 21.54 -8.24 -2.18
C GLU A 220 20.82 -9.51 -2.69
N ALA A 221 20.61 -10.51 -1.82
CA ALA A 221 19.87 -11.72 -2.18
C ALA A 221 18.44 -11.40 -2.64
N TYR A 222 17.76 -10.48 -1.95
CA TYR A 222 16.42 -10.02 -2.34
C TYR A 222 16.42 -9.32 -3.70
N LYS A 223 17.35 -8.40 -3.93
CA LYS A 223 17.50 -7.69 -5.22
C LYS A 223 17.75 -8.66 -6.37
N GLN A 224 18.57 -9.69 -6.14
CA GLN A 224 18.90 -10.71 -7.13
C GLN A 224 17.69 -11.57 -7.53
N GLU A 225 16.71 -11.78 -6.67
CA GLU A 225 15.45 -12.44 -7.02
C GLU A 225 14.67 -11.64 -8.08
N TYR A 226 14.67 -10.31 -8.00
CA TYR A 226 14.06 -9.45 -9.01
C TYR A 226 14.83 -9.46 -10.34
N ILE A 227 16.17 -9.42 -10.29
CA ILE A 227 17.03 -9.38 -11.49
C ILE A 227 16.94 -10.71 -12.27
N LYS A 228 16.86 -11.85 -11.57
CA LYS A 228 16.79 -13.18 -12.17
C LYS A 228 15.39 -13.59 -12.60
N ALA A 229 14.36 -12.95 -12.04
CA ALA A 229 12.97 -13.31 -12.31
C ALA A 229 12.64 -13.18 -13.80
N ARG A 230 11.92 -14.15 -14.31
CA ARG A 230 11.34 -14.16 -15.66
C ARG A 230 9.83 -14.02 -15.54
N LYS A 231 9.16 -13.75 -16.65
CA LYS A 231 7.70 -13.62 -16.67
C LYS A 231 6.98 -14.86 -16.13
N GLU A 232 7.54 -16.05 -16.36
CA GLU A 232 7.01 -17.33 -15.90
C GLU A 232 7.12 -17.49 -14.38
N ASP A 233 7.98 -16.72 -13.73
CA ASP A 233 8.14 -16.72 -12.27
C ASP A 233 7.12 -15.80 -11.59
N ILE A 234 6.41 -14.96 -12.33
CA ILE A 234 5.39 -14.07 -11.78
C ILE A 234 4.08 -14.85 -11.60
N VAL A 235 3.57 -14.89 -10.38
CA VAL A 235 2.39 -15.69 -10.04
C VAL A 235 1.41 -14.90 -9.17
N ILE A 236 0.14 -15.26 -9.27
CA ILE A 236 -0.86 -14.87 -8.30
C ILE A 236 -0.97 -15.95 -7.23
N THR A 237 -0.87 -15.55 -5.98
CA THR A 237 -0.97 -16.44 -4.82
C THR A 237 -1.98 -15.90 -3.81
N LYS A 238 -2.53 -16.78 -2.98
CA LYS A 238 -3.37 -16.37 -1.87
C LYS A 238 -2.50 -15.90 -0.71
N SER A 239 -2.62 -14.65 -0.36
CA SER A 239 -1.90 -14.05 0.78
C SER A 239 -2.53 -14.47 2.12
N PRO A 240 -1.75 -14.47 3.22
CA PRO A 240 -2.28 -14.64 4.57
C PRO A 240 -3.35 -13.62 5.00
N VAL A 241 -3.42 -12.46 4.36
CA VAL A 241 -4.49 -11.47 4.58
C VAL A 241 -5.80 -11.82 3.84
N GLY A 242 -5.81 -12.92 3.07
CA GLY A 242 -7.00 -13.37 2.34
C GLY A 242 -7.18 -12.75 0.95
N MET A 243 -6.35 -11.77 0.58
CA MET A 243 -6.37 -11.11 -0.73
C MET A 243 -5.48 -11.86 -1.74
N PRO A 244 -5.74 -11.81 -3.04
CA PRO A 244 -4.77 -12.20 -4.04
C PRO A 244 -3.49 -11.37 -3.91
N GLY A 245 -2.36 -11.98 -4.20
CA GLY A 245 -1.07 -11.29 -4.18
C GLY A 245 -0.22 -11.70 -5.37
N ARG A 246 0.39 -10.72 -6.04
CA ARG A 246 1.36 -10.96 -7.10
C ARG A 246 2.76 -11.09 -6.49
N ALA A 247 3.44 -12.18 -6.81
CA ALA A 247 4.75 -12.48 -6.25
C ALA A 247 5.66 -13.16 -7.27
N ILE A 248 6.96 -13.14 -7.01
CA ILE A 248 7.96 -13.93 -7.73
C ILE A 248 7.99 -15.33 -7.11
N MET A 249 7.85 -16.37 -7.92
CA MET A 249 7.89 -17.76 -7.51
C MET A 249 9.32 -18.14 -7.11
N ASN A 250 9.63 -18.03 -5.84
CA ASN A 250 10.89 -18.43 -5.24
C ASN A 250 10.80 -19.83 -4.58
N PRO A 251 11.90 -20.39 -4.03
CA PRO A 251 11.88 -21.69 -3.35
C PRO A 251 10.87 -21.77 -2.20
N PHE A 252 10.70 -20.70 -1.43
CA PHE A 252 9.73 -20.64 -0.33
C PHE A 252 8.28 -20.77 -0.84
N LEU A 253 7.90 -20.03 -1.88
CA LEU A 253 6.56 -20.13 -2.44
C LEU A 253 6.32 -21.48 -3.14
N ARG A 254 7.35 -22.08 -3.75
CA ARG A 254 7.26 -23.45 -4.29
C ARG A 254 6.97 -24.46 -3.18
N GLN A 255 7.64 -24.35 -2.03
CA GLN A 255 7.39 -25.16 -0.85
C GLN A 255 5.94 -25.00 -0.36
N ILE A 256 5.45 -23.77 -0.23
CA ILE A 256 4.07 -23.52 0.16
C ILE A 256 3.07 -24.13 -0.85
N LYS A 257 3.32 -23.97 -2.14
CA LYS A 257 2.46 -24.47 -3.21
C LYS A 257 2.41 -26.02 -3.24
N SER A 258 3.48 -26.70 -2.87
CA SER A 258 3.50 -28.17 -2.74
C SER A 258 2.74 -28.67 -1.51
N GLY A 259 2.20 -27.79 -0.67
CA GLY A 259 1.47 -28.15 0.55
C GLY A 259 2.37 -28.31 1.79
N ASP A 260 3.68 -28.12 1.65
CA ASP A 260 4.62 -28.15 2.77
C ASP A 260 4.60 -26.79 3.50
N ARG A 261 3.87 -26.76 4.61
CA ARG A 261 3.68 -25.55 5.41
C ARG A 261 4.75 -25.42 6.47
N PRO A 262 5.53 -24.32 6.48
CA PRO A 262 6.46 -24.05 7.57
C PRO A 262 5.71 -23.96 8.90
N ALA A 263 6.23 -24.62 9.93
CA ALA A 263 5.63 -24.59 11.26
C ALA A 263 5.61 -23.14 11.79
N ILE A 264 4.42 -22.65 12.15
CA ILE A 264 4.23 -21.32 12.77
C ILE A 264 4.48 -21.49 14.27
N LYS A 265 5.67 -21.08 14.74
CA LYS A 265 6.09 -21.24 16.15
C LYS A 265 5.49 -20.18 17.09
N SER A 266 5.13 -19.03 16.58
CA SER A 266 4.56 -17.91 17.36
C SER A 266 3.65 -17.05 16.48
N CYS A 267 2.65 -16.42 17.12
CA CYS A 267 1.78 -15.47 16.46
C CYS A 267 2.08 -14.06 16.98
N PHE A 268 2.42 -13.13 16.08
CA PHE A 268 2.69 -11.73 16.39
C PHE A 268 1.42 -10.86 16.42
N GLN A 269 0.28 -11.45 16.12
CA GLN A 269 -1.00 -10.72 16.03
C GLN A 269 -0.92 -9.49 15.12
N CYS A 270 -0.20 -9.60 14.00
CA CYS A 270 0.12 -8.48 13.11
C CYS A 270 -1.01 -8.09 12.16
N LEU A 271 -1.95 -9.00 11.89
CA LEU A 271 -3.04 -8.80 10.92
C LEU A 271 -4.39 -9.06 11.54
N GLU A 272 -5.40 -8.27 11.14
CA GLU A 272 -6.80 -8.57 11.40
C GLU A 272 -7.23 -9.85 10.66
N HIS A 273 -8.17 -10.59 11.23
CA HIS A 273 -8.75 -11.80 10.64
C HIS A 273 -7.75 -12.91 10.27
N CYS A 274 -6.49 -12.84 10.71
CA CYS A 274 -5.50 -13.87 10.49
C CYS A 274 -5.71 -15.05 11.46
N ASP A 275 -5.97 -16.25 10.91
CA ASP A 275 -6.00 -17.50 11.69
C ASP A 275 -4.79 -18.35 11.33
N ILE A 276 -3.86 -18.49 12.27
CA ILE A 276 -2.61 -19.26 12.10
C ILE A 276 -2.83 -20.74 11.74
N ARG A 277 -4.05 -21.27 11.98
CA ARG A 277 -4.42 -22.67 11.67
C ARG A 277 -4.73 -22.84 10.18
N THR A 278 -5.16 -21.77 9.50
CA THR A 278 -5.68 -21.85 8.13
C THR A 278 -4.79 -21.15 7.10
N ILE A 279 -3.95 -20.20 7.51
CA ILE A 279 -3.04 -19.48 6.59
C ILE A 279 -1.94 -20.41 6.06
N PRO A 280 -1.48 -20.18 4.81
CA PRO A 280 -0.42 -20.99 4.21
C PRO A 280 0.96 -20.78 4.87
N TYR A 281 1.23 -19.58 5.40
CA TYR A 281 2.46 -19.21 6.10
C TYR A 281 2.25 -17.94 6.95
N CYS A 282 3.10 -17.71 7.93
CA CYS A 282 3.10 -16.47 8.69
C CYS A 282 3.89 -15.38 7.93
N ILE A 283 3.22 -14.29 7.54
CA ILE A 283 3.86 -13.21 6.78
C ILE A 283 4.99 -12.53 7.58
N THR A 284 4.77 -12.27 8.87
CA THR A 284 5.80 -11.65 9.72
C THR A 284 7.04 -12.56 9.85
N MET A 285 6.86 -13.88 10.02
CA MET A 285 7.98 -14.81 10.05
C MET A 285 8.72 -14.87 8.70
N ALA A 286 8.01 -14.74 7.59
CA ALA A 286 8.61 -14.72 6.26
C ALA A 286 9.44 -13.45 6.00
N LEU A 287 9.03 -12.31 6.58
CA LEU A 287 9.75 -11.04 6.45
C LEU A 287 10.93 -10.89 7.40
N VAL A 288 10.93 -11.58 8.54
CA VAL A 288 12.00 -11.49 9.57
C VAL A 288 13.14 -12.48 9.31
N LYS A 289 12.94 -13.50 8.46
CA LYS A 289 13.96 -14.47 8.07
C LYS A 289 14.78 -14.00 6.88
#